data_70b0a1c0520a7a52c6e9a6362fe2f612
#
_entry.id   70b0a1c0520a7a52c6e9a6362fe2f612
#
_cell.length_a   1.000
_cell.length_b   1.000
_cell.length_c   1.000
_cell.angle_alpha   90.00
_cell.angle_beta   90.00
_cell.angle_gamma   90.00
#
_symmetry.space_group_name_H-M   'P 1'
#
loop_
_entity.id
_entity.type
_entity.pdbx_description
1 polymer ?
#
loop_
_entity_poly.entity_id
_entity_poly.type
_entity_poly.pdbx_seq_one_letter_code
_entity_poly.pdbx_strand_id
1 'polypeptide(L)'
;MKPQKRKDGVFKMTQYPGLTQRQAQQNRVDYGDNLLENSRKKNPIKIFLSQFRDLMTLILLCSTGISLMMGEKVEAVTIIAIVMLNALLGFFQEYRTERSLEKLNELAAPTASVIRDGKEQTIPAREVTIGDLVLLKTGDRVPADCRIVENSALMVDESLLTGESVPVEKAYTDYRTNDTSDQVCAFMGT
;
A
#
# COMPACT_ATOMS: atom_id res chain seq x y z
N MET A 1 -34.30 5.79 24.02
CA MET A 1 -34.37 7.17 23.51
C MET A 1 -34.28 7.05 21.99
N LYS A 2 -35.35 7.41 21.23
CA LYS A 2 -35.36 7.20 19.77
C LYS A 2 -34.40 8.19 19.10
N PRO A 3 -33.59 7.77 18.10
CA PRO A 3 -32.72 8.70 17.40
C PRO A 3 -33.56 9.69 16.60
N GLN A 4 -33.28 10.96 16.81
CA GLN A 4 -33.96 12.07 16.15
C GLN A 4 -33.45 12.13 14.70
N LYS A 5 -34.30 11.81 13.72
CA LYS A 5 -34.06 11.97 12.29
C LYS A 5 -33.72 13.44 12.00
N ARG A 6 -32.48 13.74 11.69
CA ARG A 6 -32.06 15.06 11.18
C ARG A 6 -32.43 15.17 9.70
N LYS A 7 -33.15 16.22 9.38
CA LYS A 7 -33.74 16.47 8.06
C LYS A 7 -32.81 17.12 7.02
N ASP A 8 -31.58 17.44 7.37
CA ASP A 8 -30.69 18.20 6.51
C ASP A 8 -29.38 17.42 6.29
N GLY A 9 -29.22 16.85 5.09
CA GLY A 9 -28.06 16.07 4.67
C GLY A 9 -26.78 16.90 4.49
N VAL A 10 -26.60 17.96 5.29
CA VAL A 10 -25.37 18.75 5.32
C VAL A 10 -24.57 18.35 6.56
N PHE A 11 -23.45 17.68 6.31
CA PHE A 11 -22.44 17.39 7.34
C PHE A 11 -22.03 18.70 8.02
N LYS A 12 -22.29 18.85 9.31
CA LYS A 12 -21.83 20.02 10.07
C LYS A 12 -20.34 19.90 10.35
N MET A 13 -19.50 20.37 9.44
CA MET A 13 -18.03 20.45 9.60
C MET A 13 -17.57 21.10 10.91
N THR A 14 -18.46 21.88 11.55
CA THR A 14 -18.17 22.57 12.84
C THR A 14 -18.13 21.65 14.05
N GLN A 15 -18.63 20.42 13.96
CA GLN A 15 -18.66 19.50 15.10
C GLN A 15 -17.35 18.74 15.28
N TYR A 16 -16.59 18.52 14.20
CA TYR A 16 -15.32 17.78 14.20
C TYR A 16 -14.27 18.58 13.42
N PRO A 17 -13.40 19.34 14.10
CA PRO A 17 -12.39 20.17 13.42
C PRO A 17 -11.27 19.36 12.74
N GLY A 18 -11.18 18.08 13.06
CA GLY A 18 -10.07 17.24 12.61
C GLY A 18 -8.74 17.61 13.25
N LEU A 19 -7.66 17.02 12.78
CA LEU A 19 -6.31 17.38 13.17
C LEU A 19 -5.90 18.72 12.54
N THR A 20 -4.99 19.44 13.21
CA THR A 20 -4.26 20.52 12.53
C THR A 20 -3.19 19.93 11.63
N GLN A 21 -2.77 20.67 10.60
CA GLN A 21 -1.71 20.21 9.67
C GLN A 21 -0.41 19.89 10.42
N ARG A 22 -0.08 20.66 11.47
CA ARG A 22 1.08 20.42 12.33
C ARG A 22 0.97 19.10 13.09
N GLN A 23 -0.19 18.80 13.69
CA GLN A 23 -0.44 17.54 14.40
C GLN A 23 -0.37 16.35 13.44
N ALA A 24 -0.99 16.46 12.25
CA ALA A 24 -0.92 15.40 11.26
C ALA A 24 0.52 15.12 10.82
N GLN A 25 1.33 16.14 10.62
CA GLN A 25 2.75 15.98 10.28
C GLN A 25 3.55 15.36 11.41
N GLN A 26 3.30 15.75 12.66
CA GLN A 26 3.94 15.15 13.84
C GLN A 26 3.56 13.66 13.96
N ASN A 27 2.28 13.34 13.84
CA ASN A 27 1.81 11.95 13.91
C ASN A 27 2.43 11.08 12.81
N ARG A 28 2.65 11.62 11.59
CA ARG A 28 3.36 10.89 10.53
C ARG A 28 4.82 10.61 10.88
N VAL A 29 5.50 11.51 11.58
CA VAL A 29 6.87 11.28 12.05
C VAL A 29 6.90 10.21 13.14
N ASP A 30 5.91 10.21 14.04
CA ASP A 30 5.87 9.32 15.20
C ASP A 30 5.39 7.91 14.83
N TYR A 31 4.41 7.77 13.91
CA TYR A 31 3.77 6.50 13.55
C TYR A 31 4.13 6.00 12.14
N GLY A 32 4.76 6.84 11.31
CA GLY A 32 5.07 6.51 9.92
C GLY A 32 3.93 6.78 8.94
N ASP A 33 4.17 6.46 7.67
CA ASP A 33 3.19 6.57 6.61
C ASP A 33 2.23 5.37 6.63
N ASN A 34 0.98 5.60 6.21
CA ASN A 34 -0.05 4.57 6.05
C ASN A 34 0.24 3.72 4.80
N LEU A 35 1.09 2.73 4.95
CA LEU A 35 1.53 1.82 3.89
C LEU A 35 1.29 0.38 4.30
N LEU A 36 0.68 -0.41 3.41
CA LEU A 36 0.72 -1.87 3.52
C LEU A 36 2.17 -2.32 3.23
N GLU A 37 2.67 -3.26 4.01
CA GLU A 37 4.08 -3.73 4.00
C GLU A 37 4.63 -4.20 2.64
N ASN A 38 3.77 -4.41 1.65
CA ASN A 38 4.13 -4.93 0.33
C ASN A 38 4.82 -3.93 -0.63
N SER A 39 5.02 -2.68 -0.23
CA SER A 39 5.65 -1.65 -1.06
C SER A 39 7.17 -1.55 -0.87
N ARG A 40 7.84 -2.60 -0.41
CA ARG A 40 9.30 -2.57 -0.27
C ARG A 40 9.96 -2.49 -1.64
N LYS A 41 10.61 -1.38 -1.91
CA LYS A 41 11.48 -1.22 -3.09
C LYS A 41 12.50 -2.35 -3.12
N LYS A 42 12.54 -3.09 -4.22
CA LYS A 42 13.57 -4.13 -4.40
C LYS A 42 14.94 -3.44 -4.53
N ASN A 43 15.89 -3.88 -3.72
CA ASN A 43 17.25 -3.39 -3.79
C ASN A 43 17.89 -3.83 -5.13
N PRO A 44 18.47 -2.91 -5.93
CA PRO A 44 19.11 -3.24 -7.20
C PRO A 44 20.18 -4.34 -7.10
N ILE A 45 20.93 -4.36 -5.98
CA ILE A 45 21.93 -5.40 -5.73
C ILE A 45 21.27 -6.77 -5.60
N LYS A 46 20.10 -6.84 -4.97
CA LYS A 46 19.35 -8.09 -4.82
C LYS A 46 18.82 -8.57 -6.18
N ILE A 47 18.39 -7.66 -7.06
CA ILE A 47 17.97 -7.98 -8.43
C ILE A 47 19.17 -8.55 -9.20
N PHE A 48 20.35 -7.94 -9.12
CA PHE A 48 21.55 -8.44 -9.81
C PHE A 48 21.95 -9.82 -9.30
N LEU A 49 21.98 -10.03 -7.98
CA LEU A 49 22.35 -11.33 -7.39
C LEU A 49 21.33 -12.44 -7.69
N SER A 50 20.04 -12.09 -7.90
CA SER A 50 19.02 -13.08 -8.27
C SER A 50 19.29 -13.70 -9.64
N GLN A 51 19.97 -12.99 -10.56
CA GLN A 51 20.33 -13.51 -11.88
C GLN A 51 21.25 -14.75 -11.81
N PHE A 52 22.02 -14.88 -10.75
CA PHE A 52 22.92 -16.04 -10.55
C PHE A 52 22.23 -17.25 -9.91
N ARG A 53 20.95 -17.12 -9.52
CA ARG A 53 20.16 -18.23 -8.94
C ARG A 53 19.34 -19.00 -9.97
N ASP A 54 19.37 -18.56 -11.22
CA ASP A 54 18.71 -19.27 -12.30
C ASP A 54 19.40 -20.60 -12.60
N LEU A 55 18.60 -21.64 -12.89
CA LEU A 55 19.08 -23.00 -13.13
C LEU A 55 20.10 -23.05 -14.27
N MET A 56 19.84 -22.31 -15.35
CA MET A 56 20.76 -22.27 -16.50
C MET A 56 22.10 -21.66 -16.12
N THR A 57 22.09 -20.57 -15.36
CA THR A 57 23.30 -19.92 -14.87
C THR A 57 24.10 -20.85 -13.96
N LEU A 58 23.43 -21.61 -13.07
CA LEU A 58 24.09 -22.59 -12.23
C LEU A 58 24.76 -23.71 -13.02
N ILE A 59 24.11 -24.23 -14.07
CA ILE A 59 24.69 -25.24 -14.97
C ILE A 59 25.95 -24.68 -15.65
N LEU A 60 25.89 -23.44 -16.18
CA LEU A 60 27.03 -22.78 -16.80
C LEU A 60 28.20 -22.56 -15.82
N LEU A 61 27.91 -22.20 -14.59
CA LEU A 61 28.94 -22.07 -13.55
C LEU A 61 29.57 -23.41 -13.17
N CYS A 62 28.77 -24.49 -13.11
CA CYS A 62 29.32 -25.83 -12.92
C CYS A 62 30.22 -26.27 -14.09
N SER A 63 29.77 -26.00 -15.35
CA SER A 63 30.60 -26.28 -16.54
C SER A 63 31.90 -25.48 -16.53
N THR A 64 31.88 -24.22 -16.10
CA THR A 64 33.08 -23.39 -15.92
C THR A 64 34.06 -24.05 -14.94
N GLY A 65 33.54 -24.57 -13.82
CA GLY A 65 34.37 -25.29 -12.85
C GLY A 65 35.05 -26.51 -13.45
N ILE A 66 34.33 -27.30 -14.24
CA ILE A 66 34.87 -28.48 -14.92
C ILE A 66 35.96 -28.08 -15.96
N SER A 67 35.69 -27.09 -16.83
CA SER A 67 36.66 -26.60 -17.81
C SER A 67 37.95 -26.11 -17.13
N LEU A 68 37.86 -25.42 -15.99
CA LEU A 68 39.04 -25.02 -15.24
C LEU A 68 39.85 -26.21 -14.68
N MET A 69 39.16 -27.25 -14.20
CA MET A 69 39.83 -28.47 -13.71
C MET A 69 40.53 -29.24 -14.85
N MET A 70 39.98 -29.19 -16.07
CA MET A 70 40.59 -29.78 -17.27
C MET A 70 41.73 -28.92 -17.86
N GLY A 71 41.91 -27.68 -17.35
CA GLY A 71 42.95 -26.78 -17.82
C GLY A 71 42.55 -25.95 -19.04
N GLU A 72 41.29 -25.99 -19.47
CA GLU A 72 40.72 -25.30 -20.63
C GLU A 72 40.35 -23.88 -20.29
N LYS A 73 41.35 -23.01 -20.09
CA LYS A 73 41.17 -21.63 -19.61
C LYS A 73 40.38 -20.77 -20.56
N VAL A 74 40.53 -20.96 -21.87
CA VAL A 74 39.83 -20.14 -22.89
C VAL A 74 38.32 -20.42 -22.85
N GLU A 75 37.92 -21.66 -22.72
CA GLU A 75 36.52 -22.05 -22.61
C GLU A 75 35.90 -21.52 -21.32
N ALA A 76 36.59 -21.69 -20.19
CA ALA A 76 36.14 -21.16 -18.90
C ALA A 76 35.88 -19.62 -18.96
N VAL A 77 36.83 -18.87 -19.53
CA VAL A 77 36.69 -17.42 -19.69
C VAL A 77 35.51 -17.06 -20.61
N THR A 78 35.33 -17.82 -21.69
CA THR A 78 34.20 -17.61 -22.62
C THR A 78 32.85 -17.85 -21.94
N ILE A 79 32.72 -18.92 -21.14
CA ILE A 79 31.48 -19.20 -20.40
C ILE A 79 31.22 -18.11 -19.36
N ILE A 80 32.23 -17.65 -18.62
CA ILE A 80 32.09 -16.57 -17.66
C ILE A 80 31.63 -15.27 -18.35
N ALA A 81 32.19 -14.95 -19.52
CA ALA A 81 31.77 -13.77 -20.29
C ALA A 81 30.31 -13.85 -20.70
N ILE A 82 29.84 -15.01 -21.14
CA ILE A 82 28.43 -15.25 -21.48
C ILE A 82 27.53 -15.11 -20.23
N VAL A 83 27.91 -15.70 -19.11
CA VAL A 83 27.17 -15.59 -17.84
C VAL A 83 27.05 -14.13 -17.40
N MET A 84 28.16 -13.38 -17.46
CA MET A 84 28.14 -11.95 -17.11
C MET A 84 27.25 -11.13 -18.04
N LEU A 85 27.32 -11.40 -19.35
CA LEU A 85 26.47 -10.72 -20.33
C LEU A 85 24.98 -11.01 -20.06
N ASN A 86 24.62 -12.26 -19.83
CA ASN A 86 23.25 -12.67 -19.48
C ASN A 86 22.79 -12.02 -18.18
N ALA A 87 23.63 -11.99 -17.13
CA ALA A 87 23.31 -11.37 -15.86
C ALA A 87 23.08 -9.86 -16.01
N LEU A 88 23.87 -9.17 -16.84
CA LEU A 88 23.68 -7.75 -17.14
C LEU A 88 22.37 -7.52 -17.90
N LEU A 89 22.09 -8.29 -18.94
CA LEU A 89 20.84 -8.17 -19.70
C LEU A 89 19.62 -8.44 -18.82
N GLY A 90 19.63 -9.50 -18.04
CA GLY A 90 18.54 -9.83 -17.10
C GLY A 90 18.34 -8.73 -16.06
N PHE A 91 19.43 -8.20 -15.51
CA PHE A 91 19.36 -7.08 -14.57
C PHE A 91 18.70 -5.85 -15.20
N PHE A 92 19.12 -5.44 -16.41
CA PHE A 92 18.53 -4.28 -17.07
C PHE A 92 17.05 -4.48 -17.39
N GLN A 93 16.65 -5.68 -17.83
CA GLN A 93 15.26 -6.00 -18.12
C GLN A 93 14.41 -5.94 -16.84
N GLU A 94 14.83 -6.61 -15.77
CA GLU A 94 14.08 -6.63 -14.51
C GLU A 94 14.03 -5.26 -13.85
N TYR A 95 15.14 -4.52 -13.85
CA TYR A 95 15.20 -3.16 -13.30
C TYR A 95 14.28 -2.20 -14.04
N ARG A 96 14.23 -2.27 -15.39
CA ARG A 96 13.33 -1.44 -16.21
C ARG A 96 11.87 -1.78 -15.94
N THR A 97 11.54 -3.06 -15.82
CA THR A 97 10.18 -3.54 -15.52
C THR A 97 9.73 -3.06 -14.15
N GLU A 98 10.55 -3.24 -13.12
CA GLU A 98 10.24 -2.80 -11.76
C GLU A 98 9.99 -1.30 -11.69
N ARG A 99 10.82 -0.50 -12.36
CA ARG A 99 10.64 0.95 -12.42
C ARG A 99 9.38 1.38 -13.17
N SER A 100 8.97 0.63 -14.18
CA SER A 100 7.72 0.90 -14.90
C SER A 100 6.50 0.58 -14.03
N LEU A 101 6.54 -0.52 -13.27
CA LEU A 101 5.51 -0.87 -12.29
C LEU A 101 5.43 0.14 -11.14
N GLU A 102 6.56 0.63 -10.64
CA GLU A 102 6.60 1.69 -9.62
C GLU A 102 5.86 2.95 -10.09
N LYS A 103 6.12 3.40 -11.33
CA LYS A 103 5.43 4.56 -11.92
C LYS A 103 3.93 4.33 -12.07
N LEU A 104 3.51 3.13 -12.50
CA LEU A 104 2.08 2.80 -12.59
C LEU A 104 1.41 2.82 -11.22
N ASN A 105 2.07 2.29 -10.20
CA ASN A 105 1.58 2.32 -8.82
C ASN A 105 1.48 3.76 -8.27
N GLU A 106 2.43 4.64 -8.62
CA GLU A 106 2.36 6.06 -8.24
C GLU A 106 1.18 6.77 -8.90
N LEU A 107 0.90 6.49 -10.19
CA LEU A 107 -0.25 7.07 -10.92
C LEU A 107 -1.59 6.54 -10.40
N ALA A 108 -1.62 5.30 -9.93
CA ALA A 108 -2.81 4.66 -9.35
C ALA A 108 -2.92 4.85 -7.83
N ALA A 109 -2.03 5.68 -7.22
CA ALA A 109 -2.01 5.88 -5.78
C ALA A 109 -3.38 6.39 -5.30
N PRO A 110 -4.03 5.69 -4.37
CA PRO A 110 -5.32 6.11 -3.86
C PRO A 110 -5.18 7.44 -3.12
N THR A 111 -6.22 8.28 -3.23
CA THR A 111 -6.34 9.51 -2.47
C THR A 111 -7.41 9.36 -1.41
N ALA A 112 -7.35 10.16 -0.37
CA ALA A 112 -8.32 10.22 0.71
C ALA A 112 -8.78 11.67 0.91
N SER A 113 -10.07 11.87 1.15
CA SER A 113 -10.60 13.15 1.59
C SER A 113 -10.57 13.20 3.12
N VAL A 114 -9.89 14.19 3.69
CA VAL A 114 -9.76 14.36 5.14
C VAL A 114 -10.16 15.78 5.55
N ILE A 115 -10.55 15.93 6.81
CA ILE A 115 -10.78 17.25 7.41
C ILE A 115 -9.57 17.57 8.30
N ARG A 116 -8.83 18.62 7.94
CA ARG A 116 -7.74 19.19 8.74
C ARG A 116 -7.92 20.70 8.83
N ASP A 117 -7.64 21.27 9.98
CA ASP A 117 -7.87 22.70 10.27
C ASP A 117 -9.31 23.17 9.93
N GLY A 118 -10.30 22.27 10.11
CA GLY A 118 -11.69 22.52 9.80
C GLY A 118 -12.03 22.62 8.30
N LYS A 119 -11.13 22.20 7.40
CA LYS A 119 -11.30 22.22 5.94
C LYS A 119 -11.14 20.83 5.34
N GLU A 120 -11.99 20.53 4.37
CA GLU A 120 -11.83 19.32 3.54
C GLU A 120 -10.61 19.49 2.64
N GLN A 121 -9.75 18.46 2.62
CA GLN A 121 -8.54 18.38 1.81
C GLN A 121 -8.43 16.98 1.21
N THR A 122 -8.00 16.90 -0.04
CA THR A 122 -7.67 15.62 -0.67
C THR A 122 -6.16 15.40 -0.56
N ILE A 123 -5.77 14.31 0.07
CA ILE A 123 -4.38 13.93 0.29
C ILE A 123 -4.11 12.53 -0.28
N PRO A 124 -2.86 12.16 -0.57
CA PRO A 124 -2.51 10.77 -0.84
C PRO A 124 -2.90 9.87 0.36
N ALA A 125 -3.51 8.71 0.10
CA ALA A 125 -3.95 7.81 1.18
C ALA A 125 -2.82 7.39 2.12
N ARG A 126 -1.58 7.32 1.62
CA ARG A 126 -0.38 7.06 2.44
C ARG A 126 -0.10 8.13 3.50
N GLU A 127 -0.66 9.34 3.33
CA GLU A 127 -0.47 10.46 4.25
C GLU A 127 -1.55 10.58 5.32
N VAL A 128 -2.55 9.69 5.27
CA VAL A 128 -3.53 9.54 6.35
C VAL A 128 -2.82 9.05 7.60
N THR A 129 -3.10 9.67 8.73
CA THR A 129 -2.45 9.36 10.01
C THR A 129 -3.47 9.15 11.12
N ILE A 130 -3.02 8.60 12.21
CA ILE A 130 -3.85 8.34 13.39
C ILE A 130 -4.48 9.65 13.88
N GLY A 131 -5.81 9.64 14.02
CA GLY A 131 -6.60 10.81 14.47
C GLY A 131 -7.11 11.70 13.32
N ASP A 132 -6.78 11.41 12.07
CA ASP A 132 -7.40 12.08 10.93
C ASP A 132 -8.91 11.77 10.87
N LEU A 133 -9.68 12.76 10.49
CA LEU A 133 -11.10 12.61 10.18
C LEU A 133 -11.25 12.42 8.66
N VAL A 134 -11.56 11.18 8.26
CA VAL A 134 -11.72 10.79 6.86
C VAL A 134 -13.16 10.94 6.43
N LEU A 135 -13.38 11.52 5.25
CA LEU A 135 -14.68 11.60 4.58
C LEU A 135 -14.76 10.50 3.53
N LEU A 136 -15.72 9.60 3.66
CA LEU A 136 -16.00 8.56 2.68
C LEU A 136 -17.26 8.90 1.90
N LYS A 137 -17.16 8.83 0.57
CA LYS A 137 -18.27 8.99 -0.37
C LYS A 137 -18.58 7.65 -1.04
N THR A 138 -19.76 7.52 -1.60
CA THR A 138 -20.14 6.31 -2.34
C THR A 138 -19.15 6.03 -3.48
N GLY A 139 -18.58 4.82 -3.48
CA GLY A 139 -17.57 4.38 -4.45
C GLY A 139 -16.13 4.67 -4.03
N ASP A 140 -15.90 5.37 -2.92
CA ASP A 140 -14.57 5.52 -2.37
C ASP A 140 -14.08 4.21 -1.76
N ARG A 141 -12.79 3.95 -1.86
CA ARG A 141 -12.13 2.87 -1.14
C ARG A 141 -11.67 3.39 0.23
N VAL A 142 -11.90 2.63 1.27
CA VAL A 142 -11.48 2.97 2.64
C VAL A 142 -9.94 3.08 2.69
N PRO A 143 -9.38 4.27 3.00
CA PRO A 143 -7.94 4.51 2.87
C PRO A 143 -7.10 3.96 4.02
N ALA A 144 -7.70 3.72 5.17
CA ALA A 144 -7.06 3.21 6.39
C ALA A 144 -8.11 2.56 7.28
N ASP A 145 -7.71 1.77 8.26
CA ASP A 145 -8.64 1.27 9.27
C ASP A 145 -9.24 2.45 10.04
N CYS A 146 -10.55 2.62 9.91
CA CYS A 146 -11.28 3.77 10.42
C CYS A 146 -12.39 3.34 11.35
N ARG A 147 -12.62 4.14 12.39
CA ARG A 147 -13.83 4.03 13.21
C ARG A 147 -14.86 5.03 12.70
N ILE A 148 -16.09 4.56 12.51
CA ILE A 148 -17.19 5.36 11.98
C ILE A 148 -17.80 6.20 13.11
N VAL A 149 -17.70 7.51 13.01
CA VAL A 149 -18.21 8.46 14.00
C VAL A 149 -19.55 9.08 13.60
N GLU A 150 -19.83 9.11 12.30
CA GLU A 150 -21.12 9.55 11.73
C GLU A 150 -21.32 8.84 10.40
N ASN A 151 -22.53 8.40 10.10
CA ASN A 151 -22.87 7.83 8.81
C ASN A 151 -24.30 8.17 8.39
N SER A 152 -24.60 7.97 7.11
CA SER A 152 -25.93 8.05 6.54
C SER A 152 -26.21 6.78 5.75
N ALA A 153 -26.55 5.68 6.46
CA ALA A 153 -26.75 4.35 5.89
C ALA A 153 -25.51 3.85 5.10
N LEU A 154 -24.32 3.90 5.73
CA LEU A 154 -23.09 3.44 5.12
C LEU A 154 -23.14 1.93 4.94
N MET A 155 -22.94 1.49 3.72
CA MET A 155 -22.72 0.09 3.37
C MET A 155 -21.29 -0.08 2.84
N VAL A 156 -20.59 -1.10 3.33
CA VAL A 156 -19.20 -1.38 2.97
C VAL A 156 -19.10 -2.77 2.37
N ASP A 157 -18.41 -2.90 1.26
CA ASP A 157 -18.09 -4.18 0.64
C ASP A 157 -16.84 -4.74 1.30
N GLU A 158 -17.01 -5.74 2.15
CA GLU A 158 -15.94 -6.42 2.90
C GLU A 158 -15.51 -7.75 2.24
N SER A 159 -15.87 -7.98 0.99
CA SER A 159 -15.57 -9.22 0.27
C SER A 159 -14.08 -9.58 0.23
N LEU A 160 -13.19 -8.57 0.24
CA LEU A 160 -11.75 -8.79 0.32
C LEU A 160 -11.28 -9.40 1.65
N LEU A 161 -12.04 -9.21 2.73
CA LEU A 161 -11.70 -9.71 4.06
C LEU A 161 -12.46 -10.99 4.39
N THR A 162 -13.77 -11.02 4.12
CA THR A 162 -14.67 -12.11 4.51
C THR A 162 -14.85 -13.14 3.41
N GLY A 163 -14.60 -12.78 2.14
CA GLY A 163 -14.94 -13.59 0.97
C GLY A 163 -16.43 -13.54 0.60
N GLU A 164 -17.27 -12.82 1.33
CA GLU A 164 -18.70 -12.67 1.07
C GLU A 164 -18.97 -11.42 0.23
N SER A 165 -19.68 -11.55 -0.88
CA SER A 165 -19.97 -10.43 -1.81
C SER A 165 -21.18 -9.59 -1.41
N VAL A 166 -21.67 -9.71 -0.19
CA VAL A 166 -22.83 -8.95 0.30
C VAL A 166 -22.33 -7.75 1.10
N PRO A 167 -22.67 -6.51 0.69
CA PRO A 167 -22.30 -5.32 1.45
C PRO A 167 -22.88 -5.33 2.86
N VAL A 168 -22.08 -4.94 3.83
CA VAL A 168 -22.43 -4.91 5.26
C VAL A 168 -22.83 -3.50 5.65
N GLU A 169 -23.99 -3.35 6.29
CA GLU A 169 -24.42 -2.08 6.86
C GLU A 169 -23.60 -1.79 8.13
N LYS A 170 -23.01 -0.60 8.19
CA LYS A 170 -22.21 -0.16 9.32
C LYS A 170 -22.98 0.76 10.25
N ALA A 171 -22.79 0.56 11.54
CA ALA A 171 -23.23 1.47 12.59
C ALA A 171 -22.21 2.60 12.78
N TYR A 172 -22.54 3.57 13.60
CA TYR A 172 -21.62 4.62 14.03
C TYR A 172 -21.59 4.71 15.55
N THR A 173 -20.49 5.21 16.09
CA THR A 173 -20.30 5.37 17.54
C THR A 173 -19.86 6.80 17.88
N ASP A 174 -20.08 7.23 19.13
CA ASP A 174 -19.52 8.51 19.58
C ASP A 174 -17.99 8.44 19.54
N TYR A 175 -17.35 9.48 19.01
CA TYR A 175 -15.89 9.57 18.90
C TYR A 175 -15.17 9.42 20.26
N ARG A 176 -15.87 9.65 21.38
CA ARG A 176 -15.37 9.51 22.75
C ARG A 176 -15.39 8.06 23.25
N THR A 177 -16.08 7.16 22.57
CA THR A 177 -16.22 5.77 22.96
C THR A 177 -15.09 4.96 22.34
N ASN A 178 -14.48 4.05 23.09
CA ASN A 178 -13.49 3.10 22.57
C ASN A 178 -14.15 1.82 22.02
N ASP A 179 -15.29 1.95 21.33
CA ASP A 179 -15.91 0.82 20.66
C ASP A 179 -15.10 0.51 19.39
N THR A 180 -14.61 -0.70 19.28
CA THR A 180 -13.83 -1.25 18.17
C THR A 180 -14.50 -2.48 17.57
N SER A 181 -15.82 -2.63 17.78
CA SER A 181 -16.56 -3.72 17.14
C SER A 181 -16.57 -3.56 15.62
N ASP A 182 -16.60 -4.67 14.88
CA ASP A 182 -16.59 -4.68 13.41
C ASP A 182 -17.76 -3.89 12.82
N GLN A 183 -18.87 -3.73 13.57
CA GLN A 183 -20.03 -2.96 13.13
C GLN A 183 -19.77 -1.45 13.02
N VAL A 184 -18.83 -0.91 13.79
CA VAL A 184 -18.47 0.52 13.81
C VAL A 184 -17.11 0.80 13.20
N CYS A 185 -16.47 -0.22 12.63
CA CYS A 185 -15.17 -0.10 11.95
C CYS A 185 -15.33 -0.32 10.43
N ALA A 186 -14.56 0.42 9.66
CA ALA A 186 -14.33 0.19 8.24
C ALA A 186 -12.85 -0.09 8.04
N PHE A 187 -12.53 -1.16 7.31
CA PHE A 187 -11.17 -1.65 7.16
C PHE A 187 -10.54 -1.17 5.86
N MET A 188 -9.23 -0.98 5.86
CA MET A 188 -8.48 -0.52 4.71
C MET A 188 -8.67 -1.42 3.49
N GLY A 189 -9.04 -0.82 2.37
CA GLY A 189 -9.18 -1.51 1.08
C GLY A 189 -10.59 -2.00 0.74
N THR A 190 -11.53 -1.92 1.71
CA THR A 190 -12.95 -2.24 1.50
C THR A 190 -13.70 -1.12 0.84
#